data_fc73eb6afa4c184053a0cb42176cc29a
#
_entry.id   fc73eb6afa4c184053a0cb42176cc29a
#
_cell.length_a   1.000
_cell.length_b   1.000
_cell.length_c   1.000
_cell.angle_alpha   90.00
_cell.angle_beta   90.00
_cell.angle_gamma   90.00
#
_symmetry.space_group_name_H-M   'P 1'
#
loop_
_entity.id
_entity.type
_entity.pdbx_description
1 polymer ?
#
loop_
_entity_poly.entity_id
_entity_poly.type
_entity_poly.pdbx_seq_one_letter_code
_entity_poly.pdbx_strand_id
1 'polypeptide(L)'
;MLTGDQALAHGALASGVKLVASYPGSPGTGTVETLIELAREHDIYVEWSSNEKVAIEMGIGASISGRRALVCAKSVGMNLMIDPLMALNLTPVKGGLVILLGDDPGAYGSQNDQDTRQIAPILEMPMLEPASPAEAYDMMREAFSASEKFNTAVIIRETRSFSQQVESVSISDEQYEESNLGYESEPWRFVPVPKNAVEKHRELHARFELLEKWADSLSFNQAQGAGKRGVVAAGFAYHKLIDVIGDTDSKDLRVLKLSSIYPLSKKIIGNLLEGCDEILVLEENEPFIETQIKVNAFNLGVKTKIFGKLSEHVQREGELYRWQIQESLSKFLPGFTPAKNFLKENQVQELPKKENFCAGAGYGEVLDALEQAAQNLNQELVLVGDPGCLVTVAERLDAKNAIGSAIGVADGMSKTRMSERPVALFGDSAFFHTSIPAICNAVHNGSDILIVVLDNVSTASTGFQPHPGIAKDALGREAPALSIEQIARACGIKRVHSVDSNDQDTLLYEVFKETLSIRELSMVIVRTKSANLKG
;
A
#
# COMPACT_ATOMS: atom_id res chain seq x y z
N MET A 1 22.18 -1.53 -13.30
CA MET A 1 21.33 -2.52 -12.62
C MET A 1 20.49 -1.79 -11.58
N LEU A 2 19.17 -1.90 -11.66
CA LEU A 2 18.23 -1.25 -10.72
C LEU A 2 17.25 -2.28 -10.20
N THR A 3 16.79 -2.08 -8.96
CA THR A 3 15.63 -2.79 -8.43
C THR A 3 14.33 -2.25 -9.05
N GLY A 4 13.20 -2.93 -8.84
CA GLY A 4 11.88 -2.42 -9.24
C GLY A 4 11.59 -1.05 -8.63
N ASP A 5 11.81 -0.89 -7.31
CA ASP A 5 11.68 0.38 -6.61
C ASP A 5 12.54 1.50 -7.23
N GLN A 6 13.81 1.21 -7.49
CA GLN A 6 14.74 2.17 -8.10
C GLN A 6 14.32 2.54 -9.53
N ALA A 7 13.85 1.58 -10.32
CA ALA A 7 13.39 1.82 -11.68
C ALA A 7 12.17 2.74 -11.71
N LEU A 8 11.20 2.53 -10.81
CA LEU A 8 10.04 3.41 -10.64
C LEU A 8 10.45 4.83 -10.21
N ALA A 9 11.40 4.95 -9.28
CA ALA A 9 11.92 6.24 -8.83
C ALA A 9 12.60 7.02 -9.96
N HIS A 10 13.48 6.36 -10.71
CA HIS A 10 14.13 6.99 -11.86
C HIS A 10 13.15 7.34 -12.98
N GLY A 11 12.11 6.52 -13.21
CA GLY A 11 11.02 6.83 -14.13
C GLY A 11 10.25 8.08 -13.73
N ALA A 12 9.96 8.25 -12.43
CA ALA A 12 9.31 9.44 -11.88
C ALA A 12 10.19 10.68 -12.03
N LEU A 13 11.49 10.56 -11.72
CA LEU A 13 12.45 11.64 -11.91
C LEU A 13 12.54 12.06 -13.40
N ALA A 14 12.70 11.09 -14.30
CA ALA A 14 12.74 11.33 -15.74
C ALA A 14 11.42 11.94 -16.28
N SER A 15 10.33 11.78 -15.54
CA SER A 15 9.04 12.40 -15.84
C SER A 15 8.90 13.82 -15.28
N GLY A 16 9.91 14.38 -14.62
CA GLY A 16 9.84 15.72 -14.04
C GLY A 16 8.88 15.82 -12.86
N VAL A 17 8.79 14.79 -12.02
CA VAL A 17 8.02 14.84 -10.76
C VAL A 17 8.53 15.99 -9.88
N LYS A 18 7.62 16.74 -9.25
CA LYS A 18 7.96 17.88 -8.37
C LYS A 18 7.56 17.66 -6.92
N LEU A 19 6.59 16.81 -6.68
CA LEU A 19 6.15 16.47 -5.33
C LEU A 19 6.03 14.96 -5.19
N VAL A 20 6.61 14.43 -4.12
CA VAL A 20 6.49 13.04 -3.70
C VAL A 20 6.00 13.02 -2.25
N ALA A 21 4.88 12.36 -2.00
CA ALA A 21 4.31 12.23 -0.66
C ALA A 21 3.97 10.76 -0.38
N SER A 22 4.23 10.32 0.85
CA SER A 22 3.98 8.94 1.26
C SER A 22 3.82 8.83 2.76
N TYR A 23 3.08 7.82 3.22
CA TYR A 23 3.25 7.29 4.57
C TYR A 23 4.06 5.99 4.49
N PRO A 24 5.00 5.73 5.42
CA PRO A 24 5.89 4.58 5.32
C PRO A 24 5.16 3.25 5.29
N GLY A 25 5.36 2.46 4.21
CA GLY A 25 4.73 1.15 4.03
C GLY A 25 5.37 0.35 2.90
N SER A 26 5.95 -0.81 3.20
CA SER A 26 6.58 -1.68 2.20
C SER A 26 5.59 -2.71 1.64
N PRO A 27 5.60 -2.98 0.33
CA PRO A 27 6.42 -2.36 -0.72
C PRO A 27 6.02 -0.90 -1.01
N GLY A 28 6.82 -0.17 -1.80
CA GLY A 28 6.63 1.26 -2.13
C GLY A 28 7.55 2.20 -1.35
N THR A 29 7.96 1.84 -0.13
CA THR A 29 8.92 2.63 0.66
C THR A 29 10.25 2.81 -0.08
N GLY A 30 10.78 1.77 -0.74
CA GLY A 30 12.06 1.83 -1.44
C GLY A 30 12.08 2.82 -2.61
N THR A 31 10.96 3.00 -3.30
CA THR A 31 10.81 4.04 -4.33
C THR A 31 10.95 5.44 -3.72
N VAL A 32 10.31 5.70 -2.57
CA VAL A 32 10.40 7.00 -1.88
C VAL A 32 11.80 7.24 -1.33
N GLU A 33 12.44 6.24 -0.72
CA GLU A 33 13.81 6.33 -0.20
C GLU A 33 14.80 6.65 -1.33
N THR A 34 14.65 6.03 -2.50
CA THR A 34 15.44 6.36 -3.70
C THR A 34 15.21 7.81 -4.13
N LEU A 35 13.95 8.29 -4.13
CA LEU A 35 13.65 9.68 -4.48
C LEU A 35 14.14 10.68 -3.43
N ILE A 36 14.22 10.32 -2.15
CA ILE A 36 14.86 11.12 -1.10
C ILE A 36 16.35 11.32 -1.39
N GLU A 37 17.04 10.27 -1.82
CA GLU A 37 18.45 10.37 -2.22
C GLU A 37 18.61 11.28 -3.45
N LEU A 38 17.79 11.09 -4.48
CA LEU A 38 17.80 11.89 -5.71
C LEU A 38 17.39 13.35 -5.49
N ALA A 39 16.51 13.64 -4.53
CA ALA A 39 16.05 14.98 -4.20
C ALA A 39 17.16 15.92 -3.69
N ARG A 40 18.32 15.37 -3.29
CA ARG A 40 19.48 16.19 -2.88
C ARG A 40 20.13 16.89 -4.06
N GLU A 41 20.01 16.34 -5.25
CA GLU A 41 20.63 16.84 -6.50
C GLU A 41 19.60 17.42 -7.47
N HIS A 42 18.30 17.14 -7.24
CA HIS A 42 17.20 17.56 -8.08
C HIS A 42 16.19 18.40 -7.29
N ASP A 43 15.53 19.33 -7.94
CA ASP A 43 14.50 20.20 -7.35
C ASP A 43 13.17 19.42 -7.21
N ILE A 44 13.12 18.50 -6.26
CA ILE A 44 11.95 17.68 -5.93
C ILE A 44 11.63 17.85 -4.45
N TYR A 45 10.37 18.12 -4.14
CA TYR A 45 9.86 18.06 -2.77
C TYR A 45 9.50 16.62 -2.42
N VAL A 46 10.05 16.08 -1.34
CA VAL A 46 9.73 14.74 -0.84
C VAL A 46 9.39 14.81 0.64
N GLU A 47 8.28 14.18 1.03
CA GLU A 47 7.87 14.11 2.44
C GLU A 47 7.36 12.73 2.85
N TRP A 48 7.53 12.41 4.13
CA TRP A 48 6.76 11.42 4.84
C TRP A 48 5.56 12.12 5.49
N SER A 49 4.39 11.93 4.91
CA SER A 49 3.13 12.50 5.42
C SER A 49 2.69 11.81 6.70
N SER A 50 1.84 12.45 7.49
CA SER A 50 1.33 11.86 8.73
C SER A 50 0.47 10.62 8.53
N ASN A 51 -0.23 10.54 7.40
CA ASN A 51 -0.96 9.35 6.92
C ASN A 51 -1.17 9.42 5.40
N GLU A 52 -1.72 8.35 4.82
CA GLU A 52 -1.93 8.23 3.38
C GLU A 52 -3.00 9.19 2.85
N LYS A 53 -4.01 9.54 3.68
CA LYS A 53 -5.01 10.54 3.30
C LYS A 53 -4.35 11.90 3.07
N VAL A 54 -3.48 12.33 3.97
CA VAL A 54 -2.72 13.58 3.82
C VAL A 54 -1.79 13.50 2.61
N ALA A 55 -1.12 12.35 2.40
CA ALA A 55 -0.23 12.16 1.25
C ALA A 55 -0.96 12.36 -0.09
N ILE A 56 -2.15 11.75 -0.27
CA ILE A 56 -2.89 11.94 -1.52
C ILE A 56 -3.44 13.36 -1.67
N GLU A 57 -3.84 14.01 -0.59
CA GLU A 57 -4.29 15.40 -0.60
C GLU A 57 -3.15 16.36 -1.03
N MET A 58 -1.92 16.09 -0.60
CA MET A 58 -0.72 16.80 -1.08
C MET A 58 -0.51 16.62 -2.58
N GLY A 59 -0.62 15.38 -3.07
CA GLY A 59 -0.55 15.06 -4.51
C GLY A 59 -1.63 15.76 -5.33
N ILE A 60 -2.87 15.78 -4.83
CA ILE A 60 -3.99 16.50 -5.46
C ILE A 60 -3.69 18.01 -5.53
N GLY A 61 -3.19 18.60 -4.44
CA GLY A 61 -2.81 20.01 -4.39
C GLY A 61 -1.74 20.37 -5.43
N ALA A 62 -0.71 19.55 -5.54
CA ALA A 62 0.34 19.73 -6.55
C ALA A 62 -0.23 19.61 -7.98
N SER A 63 -1.09 18.63 -8.24
CA SER A 63 -1.74 18.44 -9.53
C SER A 63 -2.61 19.63 -9.91
N ILE A 64 -3.44 20.16 -9.00
CA ILE A 64 -4.25 21.36 -9.24
C ILE A 64 -3.36 22.57 -9.56
N SER A 65 -2.19 22.66 -8.95
CA SER A 65 -1.18 23.69 -9.22
C SER A 65 -0.44 23.50 -10.54
N GLY A 66 -0.78 22.46 -11.32
CA GLY A 66 -0.18 22.16 -12.62
C GLY A 66 1.18 21.48 -12.53
N ARG A 67 1.50 20.85 -11.39
CA ARG A 67 2.76 20.14 -11.18
C ARG A 67 2.53 18.62 -11.10
N ARG A 68 3.50 17.84 -11.56
CA ARG A 68 3.49 16.38 -11.46
C ARG A 68 3.75 15.95 -10.04
N ALA A 69 2.92 15.01 -9.54
CA ALA A 69 3.04 14.44 -8.22
C ALA A 69 2.99 12.90 -8.25
N LEU A 70 3.84 12.29 -7.42
CA LEU A 70 3.81 10.87 -7.12
C LEU A 70 3.38 10.68 -5.66
N VAL A 71 2.39 9.82 -5.44
CA VAL A 71 1.95 9.42 -4.10
C VAL A 71 2.16 7.93 -3.95
N CYS A 72 2.95 7.53 -2.95
CA CYS A 72 3.21 6.13 -2.68
C CYS A 72 2.46 5.67 -1.44
N ALA A 73 1.82 4.51 -1.52
CA ALA A 73 1.12 3.89 -0.40
C ALA A 73 1.18 2.37 -0.48
N LYS A 74 1.17 1.74 0.70
CA LYS A 74 0.94 0.31 0.81
C LYS A 74 -0.53 -0.03 0.61
N SER A 75 -0.84 -1.28 0.27
CA SER A 75 -2.21 -1.80 0.07
C SER A 75 -3.20 -1.37 1.15
N VAL A 76 -2.85 -1.51 2.42
CA VAL A 76 -3.72 -1.13 3.54
C VAL A 76 -3.92 0.38 3.66
N GLY A 77 -2.92 1.18 3.26
CA GLY A 77 -2.99 2.64 3.24
C GLY A 77 -3.94 3.19 2.18
N MET A 78 -4.12 2.44 1.09
CA MET A 78 -5.11 2.77 0.06
C MET A 78 -6.52 2.95 0.64
N ASN A 79 -6.85 2.22 1.71
CA ASN A 79 -8.16 2.30 2.33
C ASN A 79 -8.47 3.70 2.89
N LEU A 80 -7.44 4.45 3.36
CA LEU A 80 -7.60 5.84 3.81
C LEU A 80 -7.69 6.83 2.65
N MET A 81 -7.13 6.46 1.50
CA MET A 81 -7.11 7.31 0.31
C MET A 81 -8.43 7.26 -0.49
N ILE A 82 -9.29 6.26 -0.24
CA ILE A 82 -10.53 6.05 -1.02
C ILE A 82 -11.41 7.31 -1.00
N ASP A 83 -11.65 7.92 0.16
CA ASP A 83 -12.53 9.09 0.29
C ASP A 83 -12.07 10.28 -0.58
N PRO A 84 -10.84 10.80 -0.48
CA PRO A 84 -10.38 11.85 -1.38
C PRO A 84 -10.31 11.42 -2.85
N LEU A 85 -10.02 10.14 -3.15
CA LEU A 85 -9.98 9.63 -4.52
C LEU A 85 -11.37 9.52 -5.15
N MET A 86 -12.40 9.17 -4.37
CA MET A 86 -13.80 9.19 -4.83
C MET A 86 -14.27 10.61 -5.19
N ALA A 87 -13.76 11.63 -4.51
CA ALA A 87 -13.99 13.01 -4.91
C ALA A 87 -13.16 13.38 -6.15
N LEU A 88 -11.92 12.91 -6.23
CA LEU A 88 -10.99 13.20 -7.33
C LEU A 88 -11.45 12.59 -8.66
N ASN A 89 -12.13 11.43 -8.67
CA ASN A 89 -12.57 10.83 -9.93
C ASN A 89 -13.59 11.70 -10.70
N LEU A 90 -14.35 12.55 -9.99
CA LEU A 90 -15.27 13.54 -10.57
C LEU A 90 -14.61 14.88 -10.91
N THR A 91 -13.40 15.13 -10.40
CA THR A 91 -12.63 16.34 -10.67
C THR A 91 -11.40 15.99 -11.49
N PRO A 92 -11.22 16.54 -12.69
CA PRO A 92 -10.06 16.21 -13.50
C PRO A 92 -8.77 16.72 -12.85
N VAL A 93 -7.68 15.96 -12.98
CA VAL A 93 -6.33 16.42 -12.63
C VAL A 93 -5.84 17.46 -13.66
N LYS A 94 -4.84 18.28 -13.30
CA LYS A 94 -4.18 19.24 -14.19
C LYS A 94 -2.74 18.83 -14.47
N GLY A 95 -1.85 18.91 -13.49
CA GLY A 95 -0.54 18.25 -13.54
C GLY A 95 -0.69 16.75 -13.30
N GLY A 96 0.16 15.96 -13.91
CA GLY A 96 0.10 14.50 -13.80
C GLY A 96 0.13 14.01 -12.35
N LEU A 97 -0.79 13.13 -11.98
CA LEU A 97 -0.85 12.49 -10.67
C LEU A 97 -0.75 10.98 -10.85
N VAL A 98 0.31 10.40 -10.33
CA VAL A 98 0.52 8.95 -10.29
C VAL A 98 0.44 8.46 -8.86
N ILE A 99 -0.24 7.34 -8.64
CA ILE A 99 -0.36 6.67 -7.36
C ILE A 99 0.36 5.33 -7.46
N LEU A 100 1.44 5.15 -6.72
CA LEU A 100 2.14 3.87 -6.60
C LEU A 100 1.56 3.10 -5.42
N LEU A 101 0.96 1.93 -5.72
CA LEU A 101 0.40 1.03 -4.71
C LEU A 101 1.23 -0.23 -4.56
N GLY A 102 1.74 -0.45 -3.36
CA GLY A 102 2.50 -1.63 -3.01
C GLY A 102 1.62 -2.71 -2.38
N ASP A 103 1.32 -3.78 -3.12
CA ASP A 103 0.67 -4.98 -2.59
C ASP A 103 1.71 -5.97 -2.06
N ASP A 104 1.33 -6.71 -1.02
CA ASP A 104 2.19 -7.66 -0.32
C ASP A 104 1.56 -9.07 -0.34
N PRO A 105 1.47 -9.73 -1.54
CA PRO A 105 0.94 -11.08 -1.65
C PRO A 105 1.65 -12.05 -0.72
N GLY A 106 0.87 -12.80 0.08
CA GLY A 106 1.41 -13.64 1.15
C GLY A 106 1.64 -12.94 2.48
N ALA A 107 1.30 -11.64 2.58
CA ALA A 107 1.29 -10.87 3.82
C ALA A 107 2.60 -10.90 4.62
N TYR A 108 3.76 -10.84 3.97
CA TYR A 108 5.07 -10.92 4.62
C TYR A 108 5.35 -9.81 5.64
N GLY A 109 4.81 -8.62 5.42
CA GLY A 109 4.89 -7.48 6.31
C GLY A 109 3.56 -6.75 6.47
N SER A 110 2.45 -7.38 6.06
CA SER A 110 1.09 -6.85 6.12
C SER A 110 0.25 -7.61 7.13
N GLN A 111 -0.77 -6.97 7.67
CA GLN A 111 -1.72 -7.63 8.58
C GLN A 111 -2.83 -8.39 7.85
N ASN A 112 -2.96 -8.18 6.55
CA ASN A 112 -3.92 -8.84 5.67
C ASN A 112 -3.26 -9.08 4.29
N ASP A 113 -3.86 -9.93 3.49
CA ASP A 113 -3.45 -10.25 2.10
C ASP A 113 -4.38 -9.51 1.12
N GLN A 114 -4.41 -8.16 1.22
CA GLN A 114 -5.33 -7.33 0.45
C GLN A 114 -4.87 -7.21 -1.01
N ASP A 115 -5.84 -7.37 -1.93
CA ASP A 115 -5.67 -7.12 -3.36
C ASP A 115 -6.23 -5.74 -3.72
N THR A 116 -5.38 -4.77 -4.00
CA THR A 116 -5.80 -3.40 -4.33
C THR A 116 -6.38 -3.24 -5.73
N ARG A 117 -6.26 -4.24 -6.61
CA ARG A 117 -6.83 -4.18 -7.95
C ARG A 117 -8.35 -4.03 -7.94
N GLN A 118 -9.01 -4.55 -6.90
CA GLN A 118 -10.45 -4.42 -6.70
C GLN A 118 -10.92 -2.96 -6.51
N ILE A 119 -10.02 -2.05 -6.18
CA ILE A 119 -10.33 -0.64 -5.94
C ILE A 119 -10.38 0.14 -7.26
N ALA A 120 -9.62 -0.26 -8.28
CA ALA A 120 -9.59 0.43 -9.56
C ALA A 120 -10.98 0.59 -10.22
N PRO A 121 -11.86 -0.43 -10.28
CA PRO A 121 -13.23 -0.28 -10.73
C PRO A 121 -14.10 0.66 -9.88
N ILE A 122 -13.90 0.67 -8.57
CA ILE A 122 -14.65 1.56 -7.66
C ILE A 122 -14.29 3.02 -7.93
N LEU A 123 -13.01 3.30 -8.16
CA LEU A 123 -12.50 4.64 -8.45
C LEU A 123 -12.67 5.04 -9.93
N GLU A 124 -12.94 4.08 -10.82
CA GLU A 124 -12.92 4.27 -12.28
C GLU A 124 -11.61 4.93 -12.76
N MET A 125 -10.49 4.53 -12.13
CA MET A 125 -9.14 5.00 -12.45
C MET A 125 -8.31 3.90 -13.12
N PRO A 126 -7.49 4.24 -14.13
CA PRO A 126 -6.66 3.24 -14.80
C PRO A 126 -5.57 2.71 -13.85
N MET A 127 -5.33 1.40 -13.96
CA MET A 127 -4.30 0.70 -13.18
C MET A 127 -3.39 -0.10 -14.11
N LEU A 128 -2.09 0.09 -13.93
CA LEU A 128 -1.01 -0.61 -14.62
C LEU A 128 -0.22 -1.46 -13.61
N GLU A 129 0.40 -2.53 -14.09
CA GLU A 129 1.26 -3.40 -13.29
C GLU A 129 2.48 -3.83 -14.11
N PRO A 130 3.71 -3.42 -13.73
CA PRO A 130 4.90 -3.73 -14.51
C PRO A 130 5.33 -5.19 -14.34
N ALA A 131 5.83 -5.78 -15.43
CA ALA A 131 6.36 -7.13 -15.44
C ALA A 131 7.86 -7.19 -15.08
N SER A 132 8.59 -6.10 -15.26
CA SER A 132 10.04 -6.04 -14.99
C SER A 132 10.48 -4.62 -14.61
N PRO A 133 11.67 -4.46 -13.98
CA PRO A 133 12.23 -3.14 -13.69
C PRO A 133 12.42 -2.24 -14.94
N ALA A 134 12.84 -2.80 -16.06
CA ALA A 134 12.96 -2.03 -17.30
C ALA A 134 11.60 -1.50 -17.77
N GLU A 135 10.57 -2.33 -17.73
CA GLU A 135 9.20 -1.92 -18.07
C GLU A 135 8.66 -0.86 -17.09
N ALA A 136 8.99 -0.98 -15.80
CA ALA A 136 8.53 -0.06 -14.77
C ALA A 136 9.00 1.38 -14.98
N TYR A 137 10.25 1.55 -15.43
CA TYR A 137 10.81 2.86 -15.78
C TYR A 137 9.97 3.54 -16.87
N ASP A 138 9.69 2.83 -17.97
CA ASP A 138 8.91 3.36 -19.08
C ASP A 138 7.43 3.52 -18.72
N MET A 139 6.89 2.59 -17.91
CA MET A 139 5.50 2.63 -17.46
C MET A 139 5.21 3.83 -16.55
N MET A 140 6.14 4.22 -15.69
CA MET A 140 6.02 5.42 -14.86
C MET A 140 5.94 6.68 -15.74
N ARG A 141 6.74 6.75 -16.79
CA ARG A 141 6.72 7.86 -17.75
C ARG A 141 5.39 7.92 -18.52
N GLU A 142 4.92 6.77 -18.98
CA GLU A 142 3.62 6.66 -19.67
C GLU A 142 2.47 7.03 -18.72
N ALA A 143 2.52 6.62 -17.43
CA ALA A 143 1.51 6.92 -16.45
C ALA A 143 1.35 8.43 -16.22
N PHE A 144 2.44 9.19 -16.11
CA PHE A 144 2.38 10.66 -16.02
C PHE A 144 1.80 11.29 -17.28
N SER A 145 2.24 10.84 -18.46
CA SER A 145 1.72 11.31 -19.75
C SER A 145 0.23 11.03 -19.90
N ALA A 146 -0.20 9.82 -19.54
CA ALA A 146 -1.61 9.42 -19.59
C ALA A 146 -2.45 10.21 -18.57
N SER A 147 -1.91 10.45 -17.37
CA SER A 147 -2.60 11.24 -16.34
C SER A 147 -2.95 12.65 -16.86
N GLU A 148 -2.00 13.34 -17.48
CA GLU A 148 -2.23 14.67 -18.06
C GLU A 148 -3.14 14.61 -19.28
N LYS A 149 -2.90 13.65 -20.19
CA LYS A 149 -3.67 13.50 -21.43
C LYS A 149 -5.15 13.22 -21.17
N PHE A 150 -5.44 12.38 -20.19
CA PHE A 150 -6.82 11.97 -19.87
C PHE A 150 -7.40 12.69 -18.66
N ASN A 151 -6.65 13.61 -18.05
CA ASN A 151 -7.07 14.37 -16.86
C ASN A 151 -7.56 13.46 -15.70
N THR A 152 -6.84 12.39 -15.41
CA THR A 152 -7.17 11.44 -14.35
C THR A 152 -5.91 10.98 -13.62
N ALA A 153 -6.01 10.60 -12.36
CA ALA A 153 -4.90 9.90 -11.71
C ALA A 153 -4.69 8.52 -12.35
N VAL A 154 -3.45 8.07 -12.41
CA VAL A 154 -3.07 6.73 -12.89
C VAL A 154 -2.46 5.96 -11.72
N ILE A 155 -2.93 4.73 -11.53
CA ILE A 155 -2.40 3.83 -10.50
C ILE A 155 -1.37 2.92 -11.14
N ILE A 156 -0.19 2.81 -10.53
CA ILE A 156 0.78 1.75 -10.80
C ILE A 156 0.76 0.83 -9.58
N ARG A 157 0.46 -0.44 -9.80
CA ARG A 157 0.54 -1.48 -8.78
C ARG A 157 1.87 -2.19 -8.88
N GLU A 158 2.53 -2.36 -7.76
CA GLU A 158 3.70 -3.21 -7.62
C GLU A 158 3.48 -4.28 -6.55
N THR A 159 4.25 -5.36 -6.61
CA THR A 159 4.28 -6.39 -5.58
C THR A 159 5.66 -6.45 -4.92
N ARG A 160 5.72 -7.03 -3.71
CA ARG A 160 6.97 -7.15 -2.96
C ARG A 160 8.08 -7.84 -3.76
N SER A 161 7.77 -8.89 -4.49
CA SER A 161 8.78 -9.61 -5.28
C SER A 161 9.26 -8.79 -6.46
N PHE A 162 8.39 -8.00 -7.08
CA PHE A 162 8.76 -7.07 -8.12
C PHE A 162 9.67 -5.95 -7.59
N SER A 163 9.33 -5.34 -6.44
CA SER A 163 10.10 -4.21 -5.89
C SER A 163 11.57 -4.54 -5.67
N GLN A 164 11.88 -5.81 -5.38
CA GLN A 164 13.23 -6.32 -5.12
C GLN A 164 13.91 -6.96 -6.35
N GLN A 165 13.18 -7.17 -7.45
CA GLN A 165 13.74 -7.72 -8.69
C GLN A 165 14.79 -6.76 -9.25
N VAL A 166 15.96 -7.29 -9.61
CA VAL A 166 17.08 -6.51 -10.17
C VAL A 166 17.24 -6.81 -11.64
N GLU A 167 17.31 -5.76 -12.48
CA GLU A 167 17.49 -5.87 -13.91
C GLU A 167 18.35 -4.71 -14.45
N SER A 168 18.86 -4.86 -15.67
CA SER A 168 19.51 -3.76 -16.41
C SER A 168 18.44 -2.83 -16.95
N VAL A 169 18.45 -1.57 -16.53
CA VAL A 169 17.52 -0.54 -16.97
C VAL A 169 18.29 0.54 -17.70
N SER A 170 17.85 0.87 -18.92
CA SER A 170 18.40 2.00 -19.68
C SER A 170 17.68 3.26 -19.24
N ILE A 171 18.39 4.16 -18.57
CA ILE A 171 17.88 5.47 -18.19
C ILE A 171 18.16 6.42 -19.36
N SER A 172 17.14 7.13 -19.84
CA SER A 172 17.30 8.17 -20.86
C SER A 172 17.87 9.43 -20.23
N ASP A 173 18.84 10.04 -20.91
CA ASP A 173 19.35 11.38 -20.58
C ASP A 173 18.38 12.50 -21.01
N GLU A 174 17.30 12.18 -21.70
CA GLU A 174 16.27 13.13 -22.06
C GLU A 174 15.59 13.65 -20.79
N GLN A 175 15.91 14.88 -20.43
CA GLN A 175 15.16 15.61 -19.42
C GLN A 175 13.77 15.89 -20.00
N TYR A 176 12.75 15.42 -19.30
CA TYR A 176 11.38 15.78 -19.63
C TYR A 176 11.20 17.29 -19.47
N GLU A 177 10.65 17.95 -20.49
CA GLU A 177 10.24 19.35 -20.34
C GLU A 177 9.27 19.46 -19.16
N GLU A 178 9.60 20.33 -18.24
CA GLU A 178 8.81 20.56 -17.04
C GLU A 178 7.37 20.92 -17.44
N SER A 179 6.40 20.05 -17.18
CA SER A 179 5.01 20.43 -17.36
C SER A 179 4.63 21.42 -16.25
N ASN A 180 4.91 22.68 -16.52
CA ASN A 180 4.46 23.79 -15.69
C ASN A 180 3.18 24.36 -16.29
N LEU A 181 2.07 23.67 -16.06
CA LEU A 181 0.76 24.14 -16.53
C LEU A 181 0.25 25.34 -15.73
N GLY A 182 0.95 25.71 -14.65
CA GLY A 182 0.57 26.82 -13.77
C GLY A 182 -0.76 26.62 -13.05
N TYR A 183 -1.05 27.47 -12.09
CA TYR A 183 -2.37 27.51 -11.43
C TYR A 183 -3.31 28.45 -12.21
N GLU A 184 -4.52 27.97 -12.43
CA GLU A 184 -5.64 28.76 -12.92
C GLU A 184 -6.86 28.46 -12.06
N SER A 185 -7.63 29.50 -11.76
CA SER A 185 -8.87 29.35 -11.00
C SER A 185 -9.98 28.79 -11.89
N GLU A 186 -10.28 27.52 -11.73
CA GLU A 186 -11.32 26.81 -12.48
C GLU A 186 -12.32 26.13 -11.50
N PRO A 187 -13.17 26.89 -10.78
CA PRO A 187 -14.04 26.30 -9.75
C PRO A 187 -14.94 25.18 -10.27
N TRP A 188 -15.51 25.32 -11.48
CA TRP A 188 -16.33 24.28 -12.10
C TRP A 188 -15.56 22.96 -12.31
N ARG A 189 -14.30 23.06 -12.61
CA ARG A 189 -13.44 21.89 -12.82
C ARG A 189 -13.18 21.14 -11.52
N PHE A 190 -12.81 21.85 -10.46
CA PHE A 190 -12.28 21.28 -9.22
C PHE A 190 -13.27 21.25 -8.05
N VAL A 191 -14.49 21.79 -8.20
CA VAL A 191 -15.48 21.83 -7.12
C VAL A 191 -16.70 20.97 -7.48
N PRO A 192 -16.74 19.69 -7.03
CA PRO A 192 -17.94 18.86 -7.18
C PRO A 192 -19.00 19.33 -6.17
N VAL A 193 -20.22 19.52 -6.66
CA VAL A 193 -21.38 19.88 -5.85
C VAL A 193 -22.59 19.05 -6.32
N PRO A 194 -23.62 18.84 -5.47
CA PRO A 194 -24.78 18.02 -5.87
C PRO A 194 -25.39 18.42 -7.21
N LYS A 195 -25.38 19.71 -7.53
CA LYS A 195 -25.95 20.25 -8.78
C LYS A 195 -25.23 19.75 -10.04
N ASN A 196 -23.90 19.51 -9.98
CA ASN A 196 -23.10 19.10 -11.15
C ASN A 196 -22.59 17.65 -11.08
N ALA A 197 -22.86 16.93 -9.99
CA ALA A 197 -22.30 15.60 -9.76
C ALA A 197 -22.65 14.60 -10.87
N VAL A 198 -23.91 14.57 -11.33
CA VAL A 198 -24.35 13.67 -12.40
C VAL A 198 -23.70 14.00 -13.75
N GLU A 199 -23.49 15.29 -14.05
CA GLU A 199 -22.80 15.72 -15.27
C GLU A 199 -21.33 15.31 -15.23
N LYS A 200 -20.64 15.57 -14.11
CA LYS A 200 -19.26 15.14 -13.91
C LYS A 200 -19.09 13.61 -13.99
N HIS A 201 -20.10 12.86 -13.56
CA HIS A 201 -20.07 11.40 -13.70
C HIS A 201 -20.22 10.97 -15.17
N ARG A 202 -21.00 11.68 -15.99
CA ARG A 202 -21.02 11.44 -17.44
C ARG A 202 -19.68 11.77 -18.09
N GLU A 203 -19.03 12.85 -17.68
CA GLU A 203 -17.68 13.21 -18.14
C GLU A 203 -16.67 12.12 -17.75
N LEU A 204 -16.78 11.55 -16.54
CA LEU A 204 -15.96 10.43 -16.08
C LEU A 204 -16.13 9.21 -16.98
N HIS A 205 -17.37 8.80 -17.29
CA HIS A 205 -17.63 7.67 -18.20
C HIS A 205 -17.10 7.93 -19.62
N ALA A 206 -17.27 9.13 -20.16
CA ALA A 206 -16.71 9.49 -21.48
C ALA A 206 -15.18 9.42 -21.48
N ARG A 207 -14.55 9.87 -20.40
CA ARG A 207 -13.10 9.75 -20.21
C ARG A 207 -12.67 8.28 -20.12
N PHE A 208 -13.46 7.44 -19.44
CA PHE A 208 -13.16 6.03 -19.30
C PHE A 208 -13.17 5.28 -20.64
N GLU A 209 -14.05 5.63 -21.57
CA GLU A 209 -14.05 5.11 -22.94
C GLU A 209 -12.73 5.46 -23.70
N LEU A 210 -12.14 6.61 -23.40
CA LEU A 210 -10.83 6.97 -23.98
C LEU A 210 -9.70 6.15 -23.35
N LEU A 211 -9.80 5.86 -22.05
CA LEU A 211 -8.85 5.01 -21.34
C LEU A 211 -8.89 3.56 -21.84
N GLU A 212 -10.05 3.03 -22.20
CA GLU A 212 -10.16 1.71 -22.84
C GLU A 212 -9.39 1.66 -24.17
N LYS A 213 -9.53 2.71 -25.01
CA LYS A 213 -8.78 2.82 -26.27
C LYS A 213 -7.28 3.00 -26.04
N TRP A 214 -6.89 3.71 -24.98
CA TRP A 214 -5.48 3.83 -24.60
C TRP A 214 -4.92 2.47 -24.17
N ALA A 215 -5.62 1.69 -23.35
CA ALA A 215 -5.23 0.35 -22.96
C ALA A 215 -4.99 -0.57 -24.18
N ASP A 216 -5.82 -0.41 -25.25
CA ASP A 216 -5.63 -1.13 -26.53
C ASP A 216 -4.35 -0.72 -27.29
N SER A 217 -3.80 0.47 -27.03
CA SER A 217 -2.63 1.02 -27.71
C SER A 217 -1.31 0.81 -26.94
N LEU A 218 -1.38 0.37 -25.70
CA LEU A 218 -0.19 0.21 -24.85
C LEU A 218 0.74 -0.90 -25.36
N SER A 219 2.00 -0.55 -25.62
CA SER A 219 3.04 -1.50 -26.03
C SER A 219 3.43 -2.49 -24.93
N PHE A 220 3.05 -2.21 -23.70
CA PHE A 220 3.29 -3.10 -22.55
C PHE A 220 2.47 -4.39 -22.59
N ASN A 221 1.27 -4.34 -23.19
CA ASN A 221 0.47 -5.54 -23.45
C ASN A 221 1.02 -6.25 -24.69
N GLN A 222 1.51 -7.46 -24.53
CA GLN A 222 2.19 -8.19 -25.63
C GLN A 222 1.66 -9.61 -25.73
N ALA A 223 1.21 -9.99 -26.93
CA ALA A 223 0.84 -11.35 -27.26
C ALA A 223 1.89 -12.00 -28.16
N GLN A 224 2.30 -13.20 -27.84
CA GLN A 224 3.25 -13.99 -28.64
C GLN A 224 2.78 -15.44 -28.80
N GLY A 225 3.24 -16.10 -29.86
CA GLY A 225 2.80 -17.45 -30.19
C GLY A 225 1.45 -17.51 -30.91
N ALA A 226 1.05 -18.70 -31.38
CA ALA A 226 -0.14 -18.89 -32.19
C ALA A 226 -0.98 -20.11 -31.81
N GLY A 227 -0.68 -20.76 -30.68
CA GLY A 227 -1.37 -21.94 -30.18
C GLY A 227 -2.86 -21.72 -29.88
N LYS A 228 -3.59 -22.84 -29.79
CA LYS A 228 -5.00 -22.88 -29.36
C LYS A 228 -5.17 -22.89 -27.86
N ARG A 229 -4.09 -23.03 -27.10
CA ARG A 229 -4.04 -22.83 -25.65
C ARG A 229 -3.35 -21.53 -25.33
N GLY A 230 -4.03 -20.69 -24.52
CA GLY A 230 -3.54 -19.39 -24.11
C GLY A 230 -3.08 -19.40 -22.65
N VAL A 231 -2.06 -18.62 -22.34
CA VAL A 231 -1.69 -18.26 -20.96
C VAL A 231 -1.68 -16.74 -20.86
N VAL A 232 -2.46 -16.19 -19.95
CA VAL A 232 -2.42 -14.77 -19.59
C VAL A 232 -1.64 -14.65 -18.30
N ALA A 233 -0.60 -13.81 -18.28
CA ALA A 233 0.13 -13.50 -17.06
C ALA A 233 0.18 -11.98 -16.86
N ALA A 234 -0.25 -11.54 -15.67
CA ALA A 234 -0.30 -10.13 -15.30
C ALA A 234 0.91 -9.72 -14.48
N GLY A 235 1.43 -8.52 -14.78
CA GLY A 235 2.51 -7.92 -14.01
C GLY A 235 3.69 -8.86 -13.79
N PHE A 236 4.18 -8.92 -12.57
CA PHE A 236 5.37 -9.73 -12.24
C PHE A 236 5.15 -11.25 -12.38
N ALA A 237 3.90 -11.73 -12.37
CA ALA A 237 3.63 -13.13 -12.70
C ALA A 237 4.08 -13.51 -14.12
N TYR A 238 4.10 -12.56 -15.07
CA TYR A 238 4.67 -12.79 -16.40
C TYR A 238 6.18 -13.03 -16.35
N HIS A 239 6.93 -12.24 -15.56
CA HIS A 239 8.37 -12.45 -15.38
C HIS A 239 8.67 -13.87 -14.85
N LYS A 240 7.92 -14.28 -13.81
CA LYS A 240 8.03 -15.62 -13.24
C LYS A 240 7.62 -16.71 -14.24
N LEU A 241 6.61 -16.46 -15.08
CA LEU A 241 6.19 -17.39 -16.14
C LEU A 241 7.33 -17.62 -17.14
N ILE A 242 7.99 -16.55 -17.61
CA ILE A 242 9.10 -16.67 -18.57
C ILE A 242 10.26 -17.49 -17.99
N ASP A 243 10.58 -17.35 -16.71
CA ASP A 243 11.59 -18.18 -16.05
C ASP A 243 11.22 -19.68 -16.09
N VAL A 244 9.93 -20.01 -16.03
CA VAL A 244 9.43 -21.39 -16.06
C VAL A 244 9.40 -21.97 -17.48
N ILE A 245 8.91 -21.20 -18.45
CA ILE A 245 8.76 -21.69 -19.84
C ILE A 245 10.02 -21.46 -20.71
N GLY A 246 10.89 -20.50 -20.31
CA GLY A 246 12.05 -20.08 -21.11
C GLY A 246 11.63 -19.34 -22.40
N ASP A 247 12.62 -19.10 -23.27
CA ASP A 247 12.40 -18.52 -24.61
C ASP A 247 11.74 -19.53 -25.56
N THR A 248 10.67 -20.18 -25.10
CA THR A 248 9.99 -21.15 -25.94
C THR A 248 9.14 -20.45 -26.99
N ASP A 249 9.63 -20.44 -28.21
CA ASP A 249 8.82 -20.27 -29.42
C ASP A 249 7.90 -21.50 -29.57
N SER A 250 7.05 -21.72 -28.56
CA SER A 250 6.12 -22.86 -28.55
C SER A 250 5.00 -22.54 -29.53
N LYS A 251 5.07 -23.15 -30.70
CA LYS A 251 4.03 -23.06 -31.75
C LYS A 251 2.64 -23.46 -31.23
N ASP A 252 2.58 -24.16 -30.09
CA ASP A 252 1.37 -24.71 -29.50
C ASP A 252 0.80 -23.85 -28.35
N LEU A 253 1.49 -22.82 -27.90
CA LEU A 253 1.07 -21.94 -26.82
C LEU A 253 0.98 -20.50 -27.29
N ARG A 254 -0.06 -19.79 -26.87
CA ARG A 254 -0.19 -18.34 -27.02
C ARG A 254 -0.04 -17.69 -25.65
N VAL A 255 0.95 -16.85 -25.46
CA VAL A 255 1.23 -16.15 -24.20
C VAL A 255 0.83 -14.69 -24.34
N LEU A 256 0.04 -14.19 -23.40
CA LEU A 256 -0.29 -12.77 -23.27
C LEU A 256 0.34 -12.21 -22.01
N LYS A 257 1.30 -11.29 -22.16
CA LYS A 257 1.73 -10.37 -21.12
C LYS A 257 0.68 -9.29 -20.97
N LEU A 258 0.12 -9.12 -19.79
CA LEU A 258 -0.89 -8.13 -19.50
C LEU A 258 -0.35 -7.16 -18.43
N SER A 259 -0.17 -5.90 -18.80
CA SER A 259 0.32 -4.84 -17.93
C SER A 259 -0.73 -3.77 -17.66
N SER A 260 -1.78 -3.63 -18.51
CA SER A 260 -2.97 -2.84 -18.17
C SER A 260 -3.98 -3.71 -17.43
N ILE A 261 -4.08 -3.48 -16.12
CA ILE A 261 -4.94 -4.27 -15.23
C ILE A 261 -6.38 -3.77 -15.26
N TYR A 262 -6.54 -2.45 -15.40
CA TYR A 262 -7.84 -1.79 -15.52
C TYR A 262 -7.70 -0.45 -16.24
N PRO A 263 -8.56 -0.17 -17.28
CA PRO A 263 -9.40 -1.15 -17.94
C PRO A 263 -8.56 -2.20 -18.70
N LEU A 264 -9.10 -3.40 -18.85
CA LEU A 264 -8.48 -4.39 -19.72
C LEU A 264 -8.59 -3.97 -21.18
N SER A 265 -7.53 -4.23 -21.96
CA SER A 265 -7.57 -4.07 -23.41
C SER A 265 -8.62 -5.02 -24.03
N LYS A 266 -9.75 -4.48 -24.45
CA LYS A 266 -10.83 -5.26 -25.08
C LYS A 266 -10.37 -5.92 -26.37
N LYS A 267 -9.53 -5.23 -27.16
CA LYS A 267 -9.01 -5.73 -28.44
C LYS A 267 -8.07 -6.95 -28.23
N ILE A 268 -7.10 -6.82 -27.32
CA ILE A 268 -6.13 -7.89 -27.10
C ILE A 268 -6.80 -9.11 -26.45
N ILE A 269 -7.66 -8.88 -25.46
CA ILE A 269 -8.43 -9.95 -24.81
C ILE A 269 -9.40 -10.62 -25.80
N GLY A 270 -10.10 -9.83 -26.64
CA GLY A 270 -10.99 -10.36 -27.68
C GLY A 270 -10.24 -11.27 -28.66
N ASN A 271 -9.09 -10.80 -29.19
CA ASN A 271 -8.25 -11.59 -30.08
C ASN A 271 -7.74 -12.90 -29.44
N LEU A 272 -7.44 -12.86 -28.13
CA LEU A 272 -7.02 -14.04 -27.40
C LEU A 272 -8.17 -15.05 -27.26
N LEU A 273 -9.36 -14.57 -26.87
CA LEU A 273 -10.57 -15.36 -26.66
C LEU A 273 -11.05 -16.02 -27.95
N GLU A 274 -11.03 -15.31 -29.08
CA GLU A 274 -11.39 -15.87 -30.39
C GLU A 274 -10.33 -16.84 -30.92
N GLY A 275 -9.07 -16.64 -30.54
CA GLY A 275 -7.93 -17.43 -31.01
C GLY A 275 -7.69 -18.71 -30.24
N CYS A 276 -8.15 -18.83 -28.99
CA CYS A 276 -7.86 -19.96 -28.10
C CYS A 276 -9.11 -20.78 -27.73
N ASP A 277 -8.96 -22.08 -27.59
CA ASP A 277 -9.99 -22.97 -27.08
C ASP A 277 -9.98 -23.01 -25.54
N GLU A 278 -8.81 -22.88 -24.96
CA GLU A 278 -8.56 -22.91 -23.51
C GLU A 278 -7.55 -21.81 -23.12
N ILE A 279 -7.78 -21.12 -21.98
CA ILE A 279 -6.91 -20.08 -21.45
C ILE A 279 -6.66 -20.33 -19.97
N LEU A 280 -5.38 -20.25 -19.53
CA LEU A 280 -4.96 -20.21 -18.14
C LEU A 280 -4.61 -18.78 -17.75
N VAL A 281 -5.13 -18.28 -16.62
CA VAL A 281 -4.84 -16.94 -16.09
C VAL A 281 -3.94 -17.06 -14.86
N LEU A 282 -2.79 -16.41 -14.93
CA LEU A 282 -1.79 -16.32 -13.85
C LEU A 282 -1.76 -14.88 -13.31
N GLU A 283 -2.18 -14.70 -12.08
CA GLU A 283 -2.31 -13.39 -11.44
C GLU A 283 -2.16 -13.46 -9.92
N GLU A 284 -1.82 -12.36 -9.28
CA GLU A 284 -1.71 -12.17 -7.83
C GLU A 284 -2.62 -11.00 -7.39
N ASN A 285 -3.48 -11.06 -6.33
CA ASN A 285 -3.74 -12.20 -5.44
C ASN A 285 -5.05 -12.91 -5.84
N GLU A 286 -6.15 -12.15 -5.86
CA GLU A 286 -7.52 -12.63 -6.11
C GLU A 286 -7.80 -12.81 -7.62
N PRO A 287 -8.86 -13.53 -8.02
CA PRO A 287 -9.20 -13.76 -9.43
C PRO A 287 -9.83 -12.52 -10.10
N PHE A 288 -9.10 -11.42 -10.13
CA PHE A 288 -9.56 -10.14 -10.68
C PHE A 288 -9.58 -10.15 -12.22
N ILE A 289 -8.46 -10.53 -12.84
CA ILE A 289 -8.34 -10.58 -14.31
C ILE A 289 -9.12 -11.76 -14.87
N GLU A 290 -9.04 -12.92 -14.22
CA GLU A 290 -9.82 -14.10 -14.62
C GLU A 290 -11.32 -13.77 -14.70
N THR A 291 -11.85 -13.06 -13.72
CA THR A 291 -13.26 -12.63 -13.68
C THR A 291 -13.59 -11.70 -14.85
N GLN A 292 -12.75 -10.70 -15.11
CA GLN A 292 -12.96 -9.79 -16.22
C GLN A 292 -12.89 -10.48 -17.58
N ILE A 293 -11.95 -11.44 -17.78
CA ILE A 293 -11.85 -12.22 -19.02
C ILE A 293 -13.11 -13.10 -19.20
N LYS A 294 -13.63 -13.71 -18.13
CA LYS A 294 -14.89 -14.48 -18.18
C LYS A 294 -16.08 -13.62 -18.58
N VAL A 295 -16.17 -12.41 -18.05
CA VAL A 295 -17.22 -11.44 -18.44
C VAL A 295 -17.08 -11.05 -19.93
N ASN A 296 -15.86 -10.78 -20.40
CA ASN A 296 -15.61 -10.50 -21.82
C ASN A 296 -15.97 -11.69 -22.72
N ALA A 297 -15.61 -12.92 -22.33
CA ALA A 297 -15.96 -14.12 -23.09
C ALA A 297 -17.47 -14.31 -23.21
N PHE A 298 -18.21 -14.06 -22.13
CA PHE A 298 -19.67 -14.11 -22.13
C PHE A 298 -20.27 -13.05 -23.06
N ASN A 299 -19.80 -11.81 -22.99
CA ASN A 299 -20.27 -10.71 -23.83
C ASN A 299 -19.99 -10.93 -25.33
N LEU A 300 -18.86 -11.56 -25.66
CA LEU A 300 -18.48 -11.91 -27.03
C LEU A 300 -19.19 -13.19 -27.53
N GLY A 301 -19.85 -13.96 -26.65
CA GLY A 301 -20.51 -15.20 -26.99
C GLY A 301 -19.54 -16.34 -27.38
N VAL A 302 -18.27 -16.27 -26.97
CA VAL A 302 -17.26 -17.31 -27.26
C VAL A 302 -17.34 -18.44 -26.24
N LYS A 303 -16.90 -19.65 -26.64
CA LYS A 303 -16.96 -20.86 -25.81
C LYS A 303 -15.61 -21.25 -25.21
N THR A 304 -14.65 -20.36 -25.24
CA THR A 304 -13.30 -20.54 -24.70
C THR A 304 -13.38 -20.87 -23.21
N LYS A 305 -12.75 -21.98 -22.81
CA LYS A 305 -12.66 -22.34 -21.39
C LYS A 305 -11.58 -21.52 -20.71
N ILE A 306 -11.91 -20.93 -19.57
CA ILE A 306 -11.01 -20.07 -18.81
C ILE A 306 -10.73 -20.72 -17.47
N PHE A 307 -9.46 -21.02 -17.24
CA PHE A 307 -8.91 -21.61 -16.04
C PHE A 307 -8.07 -20.58 -15.28
N GLY A 308 -8.01 -20.70 -13.98
CA GLY A 308 -7.24 -19.85 -13.10
C GLY A 308 -7.50 -20.21 -11.64
N LYS A 309 -7.63 -19.20 -10.80
CA LYS A 309 -7.89 -19.35 -9.36
C LYS A 309 -9.30 -19.88 -9.07
N LEU A 310 -10.32 -19.43 -9.81
CA LEU A 310 -11.71 -19.88 -9.63
C LEU A 310 -11.95 -21.34 -10.01
N SER A 311 -11.05 -21.93 -10.80
CA SER A 311 -11.10 -23.33 -11.22
C SER A 311 -10.05 -24.20 -10.52
N GLU A 312 -9.39 -23.66 -9.49
CA GLU A 312 -8.35 -24.32 -8.68
C GLU A 312 -7.14 -24.83 -9.50
N HIS A 313 -6.95 -24.30 -10.72
CA HIS A 313 -5.74 -24.57 -11.51
C HIS A 313 -4.55 -23.77 -10.99
N VAL A 314 -4.83 -22.59 -10.41
CA VAL A 314 -3.85 -21.71 -9.80
C VAL A 314 -4.21 -21.54 -8.33
N GLN A 315 -3.22 -21.54 -7.45
CA GLN A 315 -3.43 -21.30 -6.02
C GLN A 315 -4.07 -19.92 -5.80
N ARG A 316 -5.07 -19.85 -4.92
CA ARG A 316 -5.85 -18.65 -4.73
C ARG A 316 -5.16 -17.62 -3.83
N GLU A 317 -4.64 -18.07 -2.70
CA GLU A 317 -4.11 -17.20 -1.65
C GLU A 317 -2.60 -16.98 -1.81
N GLY A 318 -2.14 -15.81 -1.40
CA GLY A 318 -0.75 -15.47 -1.27
C GLY A 318 -0.01 -15.19 -2.56
N GLU A 319 1.32 -15.19 -2.47
CA GLU A 319 2.20 -14.97 -3.60
C GLU A 319 2.20 -16.16 -4.57
N LEU A 320 2.28 -15.87 -5.86
CA LEU A 320 2.39 -16.89 -6.91
C LEU A 320 3.86 -17.17 -7.21
N TYR A 321 4.39 -18.27 -6.68
CA TYR A 321 5.78 -18.68 -6.89
C TYR A 321 5.98 -19.40 -8.22
N ARG A 322 7.23 -19.45 -8.70
CA ARG A 322 7.63 -20.15 -9.93
C ARG A 322 7.26 -21.63 -9.91
N TRP A 323 7.43 -22.32 -8.78
CA TRP A 323 7.02 -23.72 -8.66
C TRP A 323 5.50 -23.92 -8.78
N GLN A 324 4.69 -22.98 -8.27
CA GLN A 324 3.22 -23.02 -8.42
C GLN A 324 2.79 -22.75 -9.87
N ILE A 325 3.48 -21.84 -10.56
CA ILE A 325 3.28 -21.61 -12.00
C ILE A 325 3.60 -22.90 -12.77
N GLN A 326 4.71 -23.59 -12.45
CA GLN A 326 5.06 -24.86 -13.06
C GLN A 326 3.99 -25.93 -12.83
N GLU A 327 3.46 -26.07 -11.62
CA GLU A 327 2.35 -26.98 -11.31
C GLU A 327 1.09 -26.64 -12.10
N SER A 328 0.72 -25.36 -12.15
CA SER A 328 -0.45 -24.87 -12.89
C SER A 328 -0.32 -25.17 -14.39
N LEU A 329 0.86 -24.93 -14.97
CA LEU A 329 1.14 -25.28 -16.36
C LEU A 329 1.10 -26.79 -16.59
N SER A 330 1.60 -27.60 -15.67
CA SER A 330 1.56 -29.07 -15.78
C SER A 330 0.14 -29.64 -15.74
N LYS A 331 -0.77 -29.01 -14.98
CA LYS A 331 -2.20 -29.32 -14.96
C LYS A 331 -2.90 -28.91 -16.27
N PHE A 332 -2.52 -27.73 -16.81
CA PHE A 332 -3.15 -27.14 -17.98
C PHE A 332 -2.62 -27.68 -19.31
N LEU A 333 -1.33 -28.01 -19.41
CA LEU A 333 -0.64 -28.46 -20.61
C LEU A 333 -0.16 -29.91 -20.44
N PRO A 334 -0.88 -30.93 -20.95
CA PRO A 334 -0.39 -32.31 -20.91
C PRO A 334 0.98 -32.44 -21.57
N GLY A 335 1.95 -33.03 -20.84
CA GLY A 335 3.32 -33.20 -21.32
C GLY A 335 4.20 -31.96 -21.23
N PHE A 336 3.78 -30.95 -20.50
CA PHE A 336 4.60 -29.75 -20.27
C PHE A 336 5.97 -30.07 -19.66
N THR A 337 7.01 -29.51 -20.25
CA THR A 337 8.38 -29.61 -19.73
C THR A 337 8.90 -28.21 -19.49
N PRO A 338 9.22 -27.83 -18.25
CA PRO A 338 9.72 -26.50 -17.94
C PRO A 338 11.16 -26.33 -18.44
N ALA A 339 11.55 -25.09 -18.77
CA ALA A 339 12.93 -24.75 -19.12
C ALA A 339 13.87 -24.95 -17.91
N LYS A 340 13.40 -24.61 -16.73
CA LYS A 340 14.05 -24.89 -15.44
C LYS A 340 13.04 -25.55 -14.50
N ASN A 341 13.47 -26.60 -13.80
CA ASN A 341 12.59 -27.31 -12.87
C ASN A 341 12.62 -26.65 -11.49
N PHE A 342 11.50 -26.04 -11.11
CA PHE A 342 11.29 -25.38 -9.82
C PHE A 342 10.60 -26.28 -8.78
N LEU A 343 10.07 -27.45 -9.14
CA LEU A 343 9.34 -28.32 -8.21
C LEU A 343 10.19 -28.88 -7.06
N LYS A 344 11.52 -28.94 -7.23
CA LYS A 344 12.45 -29.35 -6.17
C LYS A 344 12.64 -28.27 -5.09
N GLU A 345 12.26 -27.03 -5.40
CA GLU A 345 12.34 -25.87 -4.52
C GLU A 345 11.02 -25.67 -3.74
N ASN A 346 10.11 -26.64 -3.77
CA ASN A 346 8.83 -26.62 -3.07
C ASN A 346 9.02 -26.21 -1.61
N GLN A 347 8.22 -25.23 -1.17
CA GLN A 347 8.14 -24.70 0.17
C GLN A 347 9.20 -23.65 0.56
N VAL A 348 10.07 -23.23 -0.35
CA VAL A 348 11.00 -22.12 -0.09
C VAL A 348 10.38 -20.82 -0.58
N GLN A 349 10.30 -19.83 0.29
CA GLN A 349 10.00 -18.45 -0.12
C GLN A 349 11.09 -17.98 -1.08
N GLU A 350 10.71 -17.38 -2.21
CA GLU A 350 11.68 -16.89 -3.21
C GLU A 350 12.49 -15.69 -2.70
N LEU A 351 11.96 -14.99 -1.69
CA LEU A 351 12.63 -13.87 -1.04
C LEU A 351 12.90 -14.15 0.44
N PRO A 352 13.99 -13.62 0.99
CA PRO A 352 14.30 -13.74 2.41
C PRO A 352 13.21 -13.08 3.27
N LYS A 353 13.05 -13.57 4.51
CA LYS A 353 12.19 -12.89 5.49
C LYS A 353 12.70 -11.48 5.71
N LYS A 354 11.75 -10.52 5.84
CA LYS A 354 12.10 -9.13 6.18
C LYS A 354 12.78 -9.10 7.55
N GLU A 355 13.78 -8.23 7.71
CA GLU A 355 14.40 -7.98 9.02
C GLU A 355 13.34 -7.50 10.02
N ASN A 356 13.48 -7.98 11.27
CA ASN A 356 12.60 -7.53 12.35
C ASN A 356 13.17 -6.25 12.98
N PHE A 357 12.81 -5.10 12.41
CA PHE A 357 13.22 -3.79 12.92
C PHE A 357 12.64 -3.46 14.30
N CYS A 358 11.65 -4.23 14.77
CA CYS A 358 11.04 -4.04 16.09
C CYS A 358 11.74 -4.82 17.21
N ALA A 359 12.75 -5.62 16.91
CA ALA A 359 13.46 -6.41 17.92
C ALA A 359 14.13 -5.50 18.96
N GLY A 360 13.87 -5.76 20.25
CA GLY A 360 14.44 -4.99 21.36
C GLY A 360 13.71 -3.67 21.68
N ALA A 361 12.49 -3.45 21.14
CA ALA A 361 11.68 -2.25 21.43
C ALA A 361 11.19 -2.13 22.89
N GLY A 362 11.40 -3.14 23.73
CA GLY A 362 11.05 -3.08 25.16
C GLY A 362 9.56 -3.14 25.48
N TYR A 363 8.73 -3.56 24.51
CA TYR A 363 7.28 -3.58 24.68
C TYR A 363 6.80 -4.66 25.66
N GLY A 364 7.53 -5.76 25.77
CA GLY A 364 7.25 -6.83 26.72
C GLY A 364 7.31 -6.33 28.16
N GLU A 365 8.36 -5.62 28.51
CA GLU A 365 8.60 -5.05 29.85
C GLU A 365 7.51 -4.05 30.24
N VAL A 366 7.02 -3.26 29.27
CA VAL A 366 5.91 -2.31 29.49
C VAL A 366 4.62 -3.05 29.82
N LEU A 367 4.32 -4.12 29.08
CA LEU A 367 3.13 -4.94 29.35
C LEU A 367 3.26 -5.71 30.67
N ASP A 368 4.46 -6.18 31.05
CA ASP A 368 4.69 -6.83 32.34
C ASP A 368 4.33 -5.88 33.50
N ALA A 369 4.79 -4.64 33.45
CA ALA A 369 4.49 -3.63 34.48
C ALA A 369 2.99 -3.30 34.53
N LEU A 370 2.33 -3.20 33.36
CA LEU A 370 0.88 -2.92 33.25
C LEU A 370 0.05 -4.06 33.84
N GLU A 371 0.33 -5.30 33.46
CA GLU A 371 -0.38 -6.48 33.95
C GLU A 371 -0.16 -6.72 35.45
N GLN A 372 1.08 -6.51 35.93
CA GLN A 372 1.37 -6.60 37.35
C GLN A 372 0.60 -5.54 38.17
N ALA A 373 0.49 -4.32 37.65
CA ALA A 373 -0.29 -3.26 38.31
C ALA A 373 -1.79 -3.62 38.36
N ALA A 374 -2.34 -4.17 37.28
CA ALA A 374 -3.74 -4.62 37.22
C ALA A 374 -4.00 -5.79 38.17
N GLN A 375 -3.12 -6.78 38.22
CA GLN A 375 -3.22 -7.91 39.17
C GLN A 375 -3.26 -7.45 40.62
N ASN A 376 -2.42 -6.50 40.99
CA ASN A 376 -2.39 -5.96 42.35
C ASN A 376 -3.64 -5.15 42.73
N LEU A 377 -4.38 -4.67 41.74
CA LEU A 377 -5.66 -3.98 41.90
C LEU A 377 -6.86 -4.91 41.73
N ASN A 378 -6.64 -6.21 41.50
CA ASN A 378 -7.66 -7.20 41.14
C ASN A 378 -8.54 -6.73 39.96
N GLN A 379 -7.91 -6.13 38.95
CA GLN A 379 -8.56 -5.69 37.72
C GLN A 379 -8.19 -6.61 36.56
N GLU A 380 -9.19 -6.94 35.76
CA GLU A 380 -9.01 -7.58 34.47
C GLU A 380 -8.91 -6.50 33.38
N LEU A 381 -7.96 -6.66 32.46
CA LEU A 381 -7.74 -5.75 31.34
C LEU A 381 -8.11 -6.43 30.03
N VAL A 382 -8.53 -5.64 29.05
CA VAL A 382 -8.61 -6.05 27.64
C VAL A 382 -7.65 -5.19 26.83
N LEU A 383 -6.64 -5.84 26.25
CA LEU A 383 -5.55 -5.18 25.54
C LEU A 383 -5.87 -5.07 24.04
N VAL A 384 -6.15 -3.86 23.58
CA VAL A 384 -6.47 -3.55 22.19
C VAL A 384 -5.26 -2.87 21.55
N GLY A 385 -4.64 -3.53 20.59
CA GLY A 385 -3.43 -3.06 19.92
C GLY A 385 -3.63 -2.56 18.49
N ASP A 386 -2.65 -1.81 18.02
CA ASP A 386 -2.52 -1.40 16.60
C ASP A 386 -1.48 -2.26 15.87
N PRO A 387 -1.44 -2.22 14.53
CA PRO A 387 -0.30 -2.68 13.74
C PRO A 387 1.00 -1.94 14.10
N GLY A 388 2.12 -2.50 13.69
CA GLY A 388 3.45 -1.98 13.94
C GLY A 388 4.24 -2.86 14.89
N CYS A 389 5.10 -2.28 15.72
CA CYS A 389 6.00 -3.05 16.59
C CYS A 389 5.29 -3.85 17.71
N LEU A 390 3.99 -3.62 17.93
CA LEU A 390 3.16 -4.51 18.77
C LEU A 390 3.07 -5.95 18.23
N VAL A 391 3.52 -6.22 17.01
CA VAL A 391 3.68 -7.60 16.51
C VAL A 391 4.64 -8.43 17.37
N THR A 392 5.56 -7.80 18.08
CA THR A 392 6.52 -8.49 18.98
C THR A 392 5.89 -9.03 20.26
N VAL A 393 4.68 -8.58 20.59
CA VAL A 393 3.87 -8.97 21.76
C VAL A 393 2.44 -9.31 21.37
N ALA A 394 2.23 -9.70 20.11
CA ALA A 394 0.91 -9.91 19.54
C ALA A 394 0.09 -10.99 20.27
N GLU A 395 0.74 -11.99 20.83
CA GLU A 395 0.13 -13.06 21.62
C GLU A 395 -0.47 -12.60 22.95
N ARG A 396 -0.16 -11.38 23.38
CA ARG A 396 -0.69 -10.76 24.61
C ARG A 396 -1.88 -9.83 24.34
N LEU A 397 -2.20 -9.57 23.07
CA LEU A 397 -3.30 -8.70 22.68
C LEU A 397 -4.60 -9.48 22.56
N ASP A 398 -5.70 -8.95 23.10
CA ASP A 398 -7.05 -9.51 22.96
C ASP A 398 -7.70 -9.11 21.63
N ALA A 399 -7.34 -7.94 21.10
CA ALA A 399 -7.83 -7.46 19.81
C ALA A 399 -6.78 -6.59 19.09
N LYS A 400 -6.80 -6.66 17.77
CA LYS A 400 -5.98 -5.80 16.90
C LYS A 400 -6.72 -5.54 15.60
N ASN A 401 -6.70 -4.27 15.12
CA ASN A 401 -7.34 -3.89 13.86
C ASN A 401 -6.40 -2.97 13.05
N ALA A 402 -6.92 -1.96 12.38
CA ALA A 402 -6.16 -1.02 11.55
C ALA A 402 -5.27 -0.09 12.39
N ILE A 403 -4.29 0.54 11.76
CA ILE A 403 -3.43 1.53 12.43
C ILE A 403 -4.27 2.73 12.92
N GLY A 404 -4.07 3.13 14.17
CA GLY A 404 -4.83 4.19 14.86
C GLY A 404 -6.23 3.76 15.35
N SER A 405 -6.60 2.48 15.24
CA SER A 405 -7.93 1.99 15.63
C SER A 405 -8.08 1.60 17.11
N ALA A 406 -6.97 1.37 17.81
CA ALA A 406 -6.99 0.84 19.16
C ALA A 406 -7.88 1.67 20.10
N ILE A 407 -7.81 3.01 20.02
CA ILE A 407 -8.65 3.90 20.85
C ILE A 407 -10.13 3.71 20.54
N GLY A 408 -10.51 3.72 19.25
CA GLY A 408 -11.92 3.59 18.87
C GLY A 408 -12.52 2.24 19.26
N VAL A 409 -11.74 1.16 19.12
CA VAL A 409 -12.17 -0.20 19.54
C VAL A 409 -12.31 -0.28 21.06
N ALA A 410 -11.30 0.18 21.82
CA ALA A 410 -11.34 0.21 23.28
C ALA A 410 -12.48 1.11 23.79
N ASP A 411 -12.72 2.27 23.18
CA ASP A 411 -13.82 3.16 23.50
C ASP A 411 -15.18 2.47 23.28
N GLY A 412 -15.37 1.83 22.14
CA GLY A 412 -16.57 1.03 21.86
C GLY A 412 -16.81 -0.03 22.93
N MET A 413 -15.77 -0.78 23.33
CA MET A 413 -15.83 -1.76 24.40
C MET A 413 -16.24 -1.12 25.72
N SER A 414 -15.69 0.04 26.10
CA SER A 414 -16.01 0.74 27.35
C SER A 414 -17.51 1.09 27.49
N LYS A 415 -18.21 1.32 26.36
CA LYS A 415 -19.64 1.66 26.33
C LYS A 415 -20.54 0.45 26.53
N THR A 416 -20.03 -0.77 26.43
CA THR A 416 -20.82 -2.01 26.59
C THR A 416 -20.96 -2.43 28.05
N ARG A 417 -20.44 -1.67 29.01
CA ARG A 417 -20.49 -1.91 30.45
C ARG A 417 -19.84 -3.23 30.87
N MET A 418 -18.80 -3.66 30.15
CA MET A 418 -18.00 -4.81 30.56
C MET A 418 -17.29 -4.53 31.90
N SER A 419 -16.95 -5.59 32.64
CA SER A 419 -16.26 -5.49 33.93
C SER A 419 -14.79 -5.17 33.77
N GLU A 420 -14.19 -5.69 32.70
CA GLU A 420 -12.78 -5.51 32.32
C GLU A 420 -12.55 -4.06 31.90
N ARG A 421 -11.31 -3.57 32.07
CA ARG A 421 -10.94 -2.24 31.62
C ARG A 421 -10.25 -2.30 30.27
N PRO A 422 -10.82 -1.67 29.22
CA PRO A 422 -10.17 -1.62 27.93
C PRO A 422 -8.91 -0.72 27.96
N VAL A 423 -7.82 -1.21 27.37
CA VAL A 423 -6.56 -0.52 27.22
C VAL A 423 -6.22 -0.42 25.73
N ALA A 424 -6.05 0.79 25.23
CA ALA A 424 -5.61 1.03 23.86
C ALA A 424 -4.08 1.16 23.81
N LEU A 425 -3.42 0.29 23.03
CA LEU A 425 -1.97 0.19 22.90
C LEU A 425 -1.53 0.52 21.46
N PHE A 426 -0.65 1.48 21.28
CA PHE A 426 -0.12 1.81 19.95
C PHE A 426 1.20 2.58 20.02
N GLY A 427 1.92 2.63 18.88
CA GLY A 427 3.18 3.36 18.76
C GLY A 427 2.98 4.86 18.51
N ASP A 428 4.05 5.62 18.67
CA ASP A 428 4.13 7.07 18.43
C ASP A 428 3.74 7.46 16.99
N SER A 429 4.17 6.72 15.99
CA SER A 429 3.75 6.97 14.59
C SER A 429 2.22 6.82 14.42
N ALA A 430 1.61 5.80 15.03
CA ALA A 430 0.16 5.59 15.00
C ALA A 430 -0.61 6.72 15.72
N PHE A 431 -0.01 7.35 16.75
CA PHE A 431 -0.58 8.52 17.38
C PHE A 431 -0.83 9.65 16.38
N PHE A 432 0.18 9.97 15.58
CA PHE A 432 0.07 11.02 14.56
C PHE A 432 -0.73 10.60 13.33
N HIS A 433 -0.85 9.29 13.07
CA HIS A 433 -1.53 8.78 11.90
C HIS A 433 -3.05 9.06 11.93
N THR A 434 -3.77 8.49 12.87
CA THR A 434 -5.25 8.65 12.95
C THR A 434 -5.80 8.66 14.37
N SER A 435 -4.96 8.60 15.41
CA SER A 435 -5.42 8.48 16.80
C SER A 435 -5.97 9.79 17.36
N ILE A 436 -5.54 10.95 16.88
CA ILE A 436 -5.97 12.26 17.43
C ILE A 436 -7.49 12.46 17.35
N PRO A 437 -8.18 12.23 16.22
CA PRO A 437 -9.65 12.31 16.18
C PRO A 437 -10.34 11.33 17.13
N ALA A 438 -9.79 10.13 17.32
CA ALA A 438 -10.32 9.14 18.25
C ALA A 438 -10.18 9.58 19.72
N ILE A 439 -9.07 10.27 20.07
CA ILE A 439 -8.91 10.91 21.38
C ILE A 439 -9.99 11.96 21.61
N CYS A 440 -10.20 12.86 20.63
CA CYS A 440 -11.25 13.88 20.73
C CYS A 440 -12.64 13.25 20.94
N ASN A 441 -12.94 12.15 20.23
CA ASN A 441 -14.19 11.41 20.40
C ASN A 441 -14.32 10.81 21.81
N ALA A 442 -13.27 10.15 22.30
CA ALA A 442 -13.25 9.54 23.63
C ALA A 442 -13.44 10.57 24.75
N VAL A 443 -12.76 11.74 24.63
CA VAL A 443 -12.92 12.86 25.58
C VAL A 443 -14.35 13.41 25.55
N HIS A 444 -14.86 13.72 24.35
CA HIS A 444 -16.21 14.29 24.18
C HIS A 444 -17.29 13.39 24.76
N ASN A 445 -17.15 12.07 24.61
CA ASN A 445 -18.13 11.08 25.02
C ASN A 445 -17.87 10.48 26.43
N GLY A 446 -16.92 11.02 27.19
CA GLY A 446 -16.64 10.62 28.57
C GLY A 446 -16.28 9.13 28.70
N SER A 447 -15.31 8.67 27.94
CA SER A 447 -14.88 7.28 27.90
C SER A 447 -14.05 6.89 29.12
N ASP A 448 -14.15 5.64 29.57
CA ASP A 448 -13.32 5.07 30.64
C ASP A 448 -12.36 4.03 30.06
N ILE A 449 -11.30 4.51 29.42
CA ILE A 449 -10.24 3.68 28.86
C ILE A 449 -8.87 4.18 29.34
N LEU A 450 -7.89 3.29 29.36
CA LEU A 450 -6.49 3.64 29.45
C LEU A 450 -5.87 3.64 28.07
N ILE A 451 -5.20 4.72 27.70
CA ILE A 451 -4.41 4.83 26.47
C ILE A 451 -2.93 4.70 26.83
N VAL A 452 -2.21 3.79 26.19
CA VAL A 452 -0.77 3.61 26.36
C VAL A 452 -0.09 3.84 25.00
N VAL A 453 0.73 4.88 24.93
CA VAL A 453 1.55 5.18 23.75
C VAL A 453 2.97 4.69 23.98
N LEU A 454 3.43 3.81 23.11
CA LEU A 454 4.77 3.25 23.12
C LEU A 454 5.66 4.09 22.19
N ASP A 455 6.35 5.07 22.77
CA ASP A 455 7.13 6.06 22.04
C ASP A 455 8.59 5.60 21.88
N ASN A 456 8.92 5.07 20.70
CA ASN A 456 10.29 4.66 20.34
C ASN A 456 11.00 5.67 19.43
N VAL A 457 10.41 6.86 19.25
CA VAL A 457 10.95 8.01 18.48
C VAL A 457 11.22 7.65 17.02
N SER A 458 10.39 6.79 16.42
CA SER A 458 10.54 6.43 15.01
C SER A 458 9.37 5.61 14.47
N THR A 459 9.18 5.61 13.14
CA THR A 459 8.34 4.62 12.46
C THR A 459 9.16 3.34 12.25
N ALA A 460 9.45 2.63 13.36
CA ALA A 460 10.44 1.56 13.38
C ALA A 460 10.08 0.36 12.50
N SER A 461 8.81 -0.06 12.46
CA SER A 461 8.37 -1.27 11.76
C SER A 461 8.66 -1.28 10.25
N THR A 462 8.84 -0.12 9.64
CA THR A 462 9.10 0.05 8.20
C THR A 462 10.52 0.47 7.85
N GLY A 463 11.35 0.86 8.85
CA GLY A 463 12.74 1.24 8.65
C GLY A 463 13.13 2.57 9.27
N PHE A 464 12.51 2.95 10.40
CA PHE A 464 12.86 4.14 11.21
C PHE A 464 12.63 5.51 10.52
N GLN A 465 11.64 5.60 9.65
CA GLN A 465 11.27 6.86 9.02
C GLN A 465 10.81 7.90 10.07
N PRO A 466 11.06 9.20 9.84
CA PRO A 466 10.59 10.26 10.72
C PRO A 466 9.06 10.41 10.65
N HIS A 467 8.47 10.87 11.75
CA HIS A 467 7.07 11.25 11.88
C HIS A 467 6.97 12.62 12.61
N PRO A 468 5.81 13.29 12.70
CA PRO A 468 5.71 14.64 13.26
C PRO A 468 6.24 14.82 14.69
N GLY A 469 6.42 13.76 15.46
CA GLY A 469 7.05 13.81 16.80
C GLY A 469 8.57 13.86 16.80
N ILE A 470 9.22 13.88 15.63
CA ILE A 470 10.68 13.82 15.48
C ILE A 470 11.17 15.16 14.89
N ALA A 471 12.28 15.69 15.40
CA ALA A 471 12.85 16.96 14.93
C ALA A 471 13.61 16.85 13.59
N LYS A 472 13.17 15.98 12.69
CA LYS A 472 13.75 15.79 11.36
C LYS A 472 12.66 15.55 10.32
N ASP A 473 12.83 16.12 9.13
CA ASP A 473 12.00 15.82 7.96
C ASP A 473 12.51 14.58 7.19
N ALA A 474 11.86 14.25 6.09
CA ALA A 474 12.22 13.10 5.23
C ALA A 474 13.66 13.18 4.67
N LEU A 475 14.19 14.38 4.49
CA LEU A 475 15.54 14.63 3.99
C LEU A 475 16.59 14.69 5.11
N GLY A 476 16.18 14.46 6.37
CA GLY A 476 17.04 14.54 7.54
C GLY A 476 17.36 15.97 8.02
N ARG A 477 16.67 16.99 7.48
CA ARG A 477 16.82 18.39 7.88
C ARG A 477 16.07 18.64 9.18
N GLU A 478 16.48 19.68 9.92
CA GLU A 478 15.76 20.11 11.13
C GLU A 478 14.31 20.48 10.81
N ALA A 479 13.38 19.98 11.62
CA ALA A 479 11.95 20.24 11.54
C ALA A 479 11.34 20.38 12.94
N PRO A 480 10.21 21.11 13.09
CA PRO A 480 9.51 21.18 14.37
C PRO A 480 9.03 19.81 14.82
N ALA A 481 9.34 19.41 16.06
CA ALA A 481 8.80 18.22 16.68
C ALA A 481 7.54 18.55 17.49
N LEU A 482 6.48 17.77 17.28
CA LEU A 482 5.23 17.89 18.01
C LEU A 482 5.24 16.97 19.24
N SER A 483 4.80 17.50 20.39
CA SER A 483 4.71 16.73 21.63
C SER A 483 3.39 15.95 21.71
N ILE A 484 3.48 14.64 21.83
CA ILE A 484 2.33 13.75 22.07
C ILE A 484 1.57 14.20 23.32
N GLU A 485 2.29 14.50 24.42
CA GLU A 485 1.68 14.94 25.68
C GLU A 485 0.91 16.26 25.52
N GLN A 486 1.51 17.25 24.87
CA GLN A 486 0.84 18.55 24.67
C GLN A 486 -0.42 18.40 23.81
N ILE A 487 -0.37 17.58 22.76
CA ILE A 487 -1.54 17.30 21.91
C ILE A 487 -2.63 16.57 22.71
N ALA A 488 -2.27 15.55 23.46
CA ALA A 488 -3.22 14.80 24.28
C ALA A 488 -3.95 15.70 25.31
N ARG A 489 -3.19 16.59 25.98
CA ARG A 489 -3.74 17.59 26.87
C ARG A 489 -4.60 18.63 26.16
N ALA A 490 -4.19 19.08 24.98
CA ALA A 490 -4.98 20.01 24.16
C ALA A 490 -6.30 19.38 23.67
N CYS A 491 -6.32 18.07 23.41
CA CYS A 491 -7.56 17.31 23.12
C CYS A 491 -8.47 17.14 24.34
N GLY A 492 -7.98 17.43 25.55
CA GLY A 492 -8.79 17.44 26.78
C GLY A 492 -8.54 16.26 27.72
N ILE A 493 -7.55 15.41 27.50
CA ILE A 493 -7.16 14.38 28.46
C ILE A 493 -6.56 15.07 29.70
N LYS A 494 -7.17 14.83 30.86
CA LYS A 494 -6.73 15.47 32.12
C LYS A 494 -5.54 14.77 32.75
N ARG A 495 -5.50 13.43 32.65
CA ARG A 495 -4.45 12.58 33.21
C ARG A 495 -3.54 12.09 32.10
N VAL A 496 -2.41 12.72 31.94
CA VAL A 496 -1.37 12.32 30.99
C VAL A 496 -0.06 12.21 31.76
N HIS A 497 0.52 11.02 31.74
CA HIS A 497 1.82 10.72 32.34
C HIS A 497 2.82 10.36 31.26
N SER A 498 4.03 10.88 31.37
CA SER A 498 5.17 10.53 30.48
C SER A 498 6.26 9.89 31.33
N VAL A 499 6.68 8.67 30.96
CA VAL A 499 7.67 7.87 31.67
C VAL A 499 8.71 7.37 30.70
N ASP A 500 9.98 7.38 31.11
CA ASP A 500 11.04 6.69 30.37
C ASP A 500 11.19 5.26 30.93
N SER A 501 11.10 4.26 30.06
CA SER A 501 11.23 2.85 30.47
C SER A 501 12.64 2.51 30.98
N ASN A 502 13.64 3.37 30.76
CA ASN A 502 14.98 3.21 31.30
C ASN A 502 15.12 3.73 32.74
N ASP A 503 14.14 4.54 33.22
CA ASP A 503 14.11 5.10 34.57
C ASP A 503 13.40 4.13 35.54
N GLN A 504 14.05 3.05 35.91
CA GLN A 504 13.63 2.04 36.91
C GLN A 504 12.23 1.44 36.69
N ASP A 505 12.15 0.13 36.56
CA ASP A 505 10.89 -0.64 36.42
C ASP A 505 9.84 -0.29 37.50
N THR A 506 10.28 0.12 38.68
CA THR A 506 9.43 0.54 39.81
C THR A 506 8.56 1.76 39.46
N LEU A 507 9.10 2.74 38.71
CA LEU A 507 8.35 3.95 38.38
C LEU A 507 7.21 3.67 37.40
N LEU A 508 7.45 2.85 36.38
CA LEU A 508 6.44 2.48 35.37
C LEU A 508 5.27 1.73 36.01
N TYR A 509 5.57 0.76 36.88
CA TYR A 509 4.58 0.02 37.65
C TYR A 509 3.72 0.97 38.54
N GLU A 510 4.32 1.90 39.27
CA GLU A 510 3.58 2.83 40.13
C GLU A 510 2.68 3.78 39.31
N VAL A 511 3.13 4.25 38.16
CA VAL A 511 2.31 5.06 37.25
C VAL A 511 1.12 4.27 36.72
N PHE A 512 1.29 3.03 36.29
CA PHE A 512 0.18 2.19 35.88
C PHE A 512 -0.78 1.90 37.03
N LYS A 513 -0.28 1.61 38.21
CA LYS A 513 -1.10 1.35 39.40
C LYS A 513 -1.92 2.59 39.81
N GLU A 514 -1.33 3.79 39.79
CA GLU A 514 -2.05 5.04 40.02
C GLU A 514 -3.13 5.24 38.95
N THR A 515 -2.78 5.11 37.67
CA THR A 515 -3.68 5.37 36.56
C THR A 515 -4.83 4.35 36.51
N LEU A 516 -4.56 3.08 36.79
CA LEU A 516 -5.59 2.03 36.85
C LEU A 516 -6.50 2.15 38.06
N SER A 517 -6.06 2.75 39.18
CA SER A 517 -6.90 2.93 40.38
C SER A 517 -8.05 3.90 40.16
N ILE A 518 -8.04 4.69 39.11
CA ILE A 518 -9.03 5.73 38.80
C ILE A 518 -9.73 5.38 37.49
N ARG A 519 -11.06 5.27 37.54
CA ARG A 519 -11.91 5.00 36.37
C ARG A 519 -12.23 6.28 35.61
N GLU A 520 -11.32 6.74 34.78
CA GLU A 520 -11.50 7.85 33.84
C GLU A 520 -10.54 7.71 32.65
N LEU A 521 -10.82 8.43 31.56
CA LEU A 521 -9.93 8.51 30.42
C LEU A 521 -8.55 9.02 30.83
N SER A 522 -7.53 8.20 30.63
CA SER A 522 -6.16 8.48 31.04
C SER A 522 -5.19 8.07 29.92
N MET A 523 -4.02 8.71 29.88
CA MET A 523 -2.97 8.36 28.95
C MET A 523 -1.61 8.22 29.64
N VAL A 524 -0.90 7.14 29.33
CA VAL A 524 0.49 6.93 29.72
C VAL A 524 1.33 6.86 28.44
N ILE A 525 2.31 7.75 28.34
CA ILE A 525 3.27 7.78 27.25
C ILE A 525 4.55 7.16 27.80
N VAL A 526 4.94 6.02 27.25
CA VAL A 526 6.12 5.28 27.65
C VAL A 526 7.20 5.47 26.60
N ARG A 527 8.26 6.20 26.93
CA ARG A 527 9.46 6.29 26.11
C ARG A 527 10.19 4.96 26.19
N THR A 528 10.23 4.23 25.07
CA THR A 528 10.89 2.93 24.98
C THR A 528 12.23 3.05 24.26
N LYS A 529 13.05 1.99 24.34
CA LYS A 529 14.32 1.96 23.60
C LYS A 529 14.02 1.95 22.10
N SER A 530 14.75 2.80 21.36
CA SER A 530 14.79 2.65 19.91
C SER A 530 15.51 1.34 19.58
N ALA A 531 14.84 0.39 18.93
CA ALA A 531 15.46 -0.83 18.45
C ALA A 531 16.47 -0.46 17.35
N ASN A 532 17.75 -0.48 17.67
CA ASN A 532 18.88 -0.21 16.76
C ASN A 532 19.09 1.24 16.29
N LEU A 533 19.44 2.13 17.20
CA LEU A 533 20.44 3.13 16.87
C LEU A 533 21.84 2.43 16.97
N LYS A 534 22.21 1.65 15.97
CA LYS A 534 23.62 1.47 15.64
C LYS A 534 24.06 2.81 15.09
N GLY A 535 24.90 3.50 15.89
CA GLY A 535 25.44 4.81 15.63
C GLY A 535 26.28 4.94 14.36
#